data_b801ab46e622bc8a4bc4bdab3f4baa46
#
_entry.id   b801ab46e622bc8a4bc4bdab3f4baa46
#
_cell.length_a   1.000
_cell.length_b   1.000
_cell.length_c   1.000
_cell.angle_alpha   90.00
_cell.angle_beta   90.00
_cell.angle_gamma   90.00
#
_symmetry.space_group_name_H-M   'P 1'
#
loop_
_entity.id
_entity.type
_entity.pdbx_description
1 polymer ?
#
loop_
_entity_poly.entity_id
_entity_poly.type
_entity_poly.pdbx_seq_one_letter_code
_entity_poly.pdbx_strand_id
1 'polypeptide(L)'
;MYFILHSDHESGNVSAHTTHLVHSALSDPYYAYSAGLNGLAGPLHGLANQEVLYWTLKFQQKYCPDQEPTKELLTAALWDTLNSGQVIPGYGHAVLRKTDPRYTAQREFCLNTPGLNEDPLFKLVSMIYEVAPGVLTEHGKTKNPWPNVDSQSGVIQWYYGVREFDFYTVLFGVGRALGCMANITWD
;
A
#
# COMPACT_ATOMS: atom_id res chain seq x y z
N MET A 1 7.33 9.09 10.25
CA MET A 1 6.49 9.35 9.06
C MET A 1 5.47 8.23 8.80
N TYR A 2 5.87 6.95 8.66
CA TYR A 2 4.96 5.84 8.35
C TYR A 2 3.71 5.80 9.25
N PHE A 3 3.88 5.72 10.57
CA PHE A 3 2.75 5.68 11.52
C PHE A 3 1.82 6.89 11.43
N ILE A 4 2.37 8.08 11.19
CA ILE A 4 1.57 9.31 11.05
C ILE A 4 0.67 9.24 9.80
N LEU A 5 1.25 8.86 8.65
CA LEU A 5 0.51 8.80 7.39
C LEU A 5 -0.55 7.69 7.37
N HIS A 6 -0.37 6.64 8.18
CA HIS A 6 -1.31 5.51 8.26
C HIS A 6 -2.25 5.59 9.48
N SER A 7 -2.09 6.59 10.36
CA SER A 7 -2.83 6.65 11.62
C SER A 7 -4.33 6.80 11.41
N ASP A 8 -4.74 7.53 10.39
CA ASP A 8 -6.15 7.74 10.08
C ASP A 8 -6.36 7.91 8.56
N HIS A 9 -7.53 7.52 8.08
CA HIS A 9 -7.98 7.77 6.72
C HIS A 9 -9.50 7.78 6.68
N GLU A 10 -10.12 8.55 7.59
CA GLU A 10 -11.56 8.65 7.78
C GLU A 10 -12.25 7.30 8.08
N SER A 11 -13.56 7.31 8.21
CA SER A 11 -14.38 6.15 8.63
C SER A 11 -14.74 5.19 7.50
N GLY A 12 -14.51 5.54 6.24
CA GLY A 12 -14.99 4.77 5.07
C GLY A 12 -14.16 3.55 4.69
N ASN A 13 -12.99 3.35 5.29
CA ASN A 13 -12.16 2.16 5.05
C ASN A 13 -12.58 1.00 5.96
N VAL A 14 -12.24 -0.24 5.56
CA VAL A 14 -12.72 -1.44 6.22
C VAL A 14 -12.37 -1.49 7.70
N SER A 15 -11.13 -1.19 8.08
CA SER A 15 -10.72 -1.27 9.49
C SER A 15 -11.45 -0.25 10.37
N ALA A 16 -11.53 1.01 9.96
CA ALA A 16 -12.21 2.05 10.72
C ALA A 16 -13.73 1.80 10.78
N HIS A 17 -14.35 1.47 9.64
CA HIS A 17 -15.79 1.18 9.56
C HIS A 17 -16.19 -0.01 10.43
N THR A 18 -15.42 -1.10 10.38
CA THR A 18 -15.71 -2.30 11.19
C THR A 18 -15.52 -2.02 12.69
N THR A 19 -14.46 -1.29 13.06
CA THR A 19 -14.23 -0.89 14.46
C THR A 19 -15.40 -0.09 14.99
N HIS A 20 -15.83 0.94 14.24
CA HIS A 20 -16.96 1.78 14.59
C HIS A 20 -18.28 0.96 14.66
N LEU A 21 -18.56 0.12 13.64
CA LEU A 21 -19.75 -0.71 13.61
C LEU A 21 -19.86 -1.62 14.85
N VAL A 22 -18.78 -2.29 15.22
CA VAL A 22 -18.79 -3.18 16.40
C VAL A 22 -18.91 -2.36 17.69
N HIS A 23 -18.25 -1.20 17.77
CA HIS A 23 -18.34 -0.33 18.95
C HIS A 23 -19.74 0.28 19.14
N SER A 24 -20.46 0.57 18.07
CA SER A 24 -21.82 1.13 18.12
C SER A 24 -22.82 0.25 18.89
N ALA A 25 -22.50 -1.02 19.08
CA ALA A 25 -23.23 -1.94 19.95
C ALA A 25 -22.75 -1.90 21.42
N LEU A 26 -21.96 -0.89 21.81
CA LEU A 26 -21.31 -0.75 23.12
C LEU A 26 -20.36 -1.91 23.44
N SER A 27 -19.77 -2.52 22.42
CA SER A 27 -18.73 -3.52 22.58
C SER A 27 -17.44 -2.88 23.10
N ASP A 28 -16.66 -3.63 23.85
CA ASP A 28 -15.38 -3.19 24.38
C ASP A 28 -14.44 -2.73 23.23
N PRO A 29 -13.70 -1.61 23.38
CA PRO A 29 -12.79 -1.10 22.37
C PRO A 29 -11.77 -2.13 21.85
N TYR A 30 -11.29 -3.06 22.69
CA TYR A 30 -10.39 -4.12 22.25
C TYR A 30 -11.06 -5.09 21.29
N TYR A 31 -12.30 -5.48 21.57
CA TYR A 31 -13.08 -6.33 20.65
C TYR A 31 -13.42 -5.58 19.35
N ALA A 32 -13.82 -4.32 19.45
CA ALA A 32 -14.15 -3.50 18.31
C ALA A 32 -12.92 -3.34 17.39
N TYR A 33 -11.77 -3.03 17.95
CA TYR A 33 -10.54 -2.90 17.18
C TYR A 33 -10.01 -4.24 16.64
N SER A 34 -10.14 -5.32 17.41
CA SER A 34 -9.81 -6.68 16.93
C SER A 34 -10.61 -7.04 15.66
N ALA A 35 -11.90 -6.71 15.63
CA ALA A 35 -12.72 -6.88 14.44
C ALA A 35 -12.22 -6.02 13.26
N GLY A 36 -11.84 -4.77 13.52
CA GLY A 36 -11.21 -3.88 12.54
C GLY A 36 -9.90 -4.43 11.97
N LEU A 37 -9.05 -5.03 12.82
CA LEU A 37 -7.79 -5.65 12.41
C LEU A 37 -8.00 -6.85 11.48
N ASN A 38 -9.05 -7.65 11.67
CA ASN A 38 -9.38 -8.74 10.74
C ASN A 38 -9.68 -8.21 9.33
N GLY A 39 -10.37 -7.08 9.22
CA GLY A 39 -10.58 -6.41 7.94
C GLY A 39 -9.31 -5.76 7.38
N LEU A 40 -8.47 -5.21 8.26
CA LEU A 40 -7.19 -4.61 7.87
C LEU A 40 -6.22 -5.64 7.26
N ALA A 41 -6.28 -6.88 7.71
CA ALA A 41 -5.44 -7.97 7.19
C ALA A 41 -5.76 -8.40 5.75
N GLY A 42 -6.79 -7.85 5.13
CA GLY A 42 -7.17 -8.17 3.74
C GLY A 42 -6.22 -7.55 2.69
N PRO A 43 -6.02 -8.24 1.54
CA PRO A 43 -5.10 -7.80 0.47
C PRO A 43 -5.54 -6.51 -0.24
N LEU A 44 -6.81 -6.14 -0.14
CA LEU A 44 -7.32 -4.87 -0.66
C LEU A 44 -7.33 -3.76 0.41
N HIS A 45 -6.66 -3.96 1.53
CA HIS A 45 -6.51 -3.01 2.61
C HIS A 45 -5.08 -3.08 3.19
N GLY A 46 -4.89 -3.29 4.47
CA GLY A 46 -3.58 -3.19 5.11
C GLY A 46 -2.51 -4.16 4.62
N LEU A 47 -2.90 -5.34 4.12
CA LEU A 47 -1.95 -6.28 3.51
C LEU A 47 -1.36 -5.74 2.20
N ALA A 48 -1.96 -4.75 1.56
CA ALA A 48 -1.54 -4.27 0.25
C ALA A 48 -0.07 -3.79 0.22
N ASN A 49 0.43 -3.17 1.29
CA ASN A 49 1.82 -2.70 1.33
C ASN A 49 2.85 -3.86 1.31
N GLN A 50 2.52 -4.97 1.95
CA GLN A 50 3.29 -6.21 1.94
C GLN A 50 3.23 -6.87 0.56
N GLU A 51 2.07 -6.91 -0.06
CA GLU A 51 1.86 -7.44 -1.41
C GLU A 51 2.62 -6.65 -2.47
N VAL A 52 2.72 -5.32 -2.35
CA VAL A 52 3.55 -4.48 -3.23
C VAL A 52 5.01 -4.92 -3.18
N LEU A 53 5.57 -5.04 -1.97
CA LEU A 53 6.97 -5.44 -1.81
C LEU A 53 7.20 -6.85 -2.36
N TYR A 54 6.30 -7.79 -2.03
CA TYR A 54 6.37 -9.16 -2.53
C TYR A 54 6.33 -9.22 -4.06
N TRP A 55 5.39 -8.50 -4.69
CA TRP A 55 5.28 -8.42 -6.15
C TRP A 55 6.56 -7.82 -6.76
N THR A 56 7.11 -6.76 -6.16
CA THR A 56 8.31 -6.08 -6.65
C THR A 56 9.56 -6.98 -6.58
N LEU A 57 9.76 -7.68 -5.47
CA LEU A 57 10.87 -8.63 -5.31
C LEU A 57 10.73 -9.83 -6.26
N LYS A 58 9.51 -10.34 -6.44
CA LYS A 58 9.21 -11.41 -7.38
C LYS A 58 9.41 -10.99 -8.83
N PHE A 59 9.09 -9.74 -9.16
CA PHE A 59 9.39 -9.17 -10.48
C PHE A 59 10.91 -9.19 -10.73
N GLN A 60 11.73 -8.70 -9.81
CA GLN A 60 13.19 -8.72 -9.95
C GLN A 60 13.70 -10.15 -10.16
N GLN A 61 13.25 -11.09 -9.35
CA GLN A 61 13.67 -12.48 -9.45
C GLN A 61 13.28 -13.15 -10.78
N LYS A 62 12.07 -12.89 -11.27
CA LYS A 62 11.52 -13.57 -12.46
C LYS A 62 11.98 -12.94 -13.77
N TYR A 63 12.00 -11.61 -13.85
CA TYR A 63 12.19 -10.87 -15.10
C TYR A 63 13.59 -10.24 -15.22
N CYS A 64 14.29 -10.07 -14.11
CA CYS A 64 15.56 -9.37 -14.06
C CYS A 64 16.64 -10.14 -13.26
N PRO A 65 16.80 -11.49 -13.43
CA PRO A 65 17.76 -12.26 -12.63
C PRO A 65 19.20 -11.81 -12.86
N ASP A 66 19.55 -11.43 -14.09
CA ASP A 66 20.91 -11.06 -14.51
C ASP A 66 20.97 -9.75 -15.32
N GLN A 67 19.90 -8.94 -15.25
CA GLN A 67 19.80 -7.68 -16.01
C GLN A 67 19.09 -6.62 -15.21
N GLU A 68 19.34 -5.36 -15.56
CA GLU A 68 18.63 -4.22 -14.98
C GLU A 68 17.15 -4.20 -15.41
N PRO A 69 16.23 -3.75 -14.53
CA PRO A 69 14.84 -3.55 -14.88
C PRO A 69 14.67 -2.56 -16.03
N THR A 70 13.83 -2.88 -17.00
CA THR A 70 13.44 -1.95 -18.07
C THR A 70 11.93 -1.71 -18.07
N LYS A 71 11.49 -0.60 -18.70
CA LYS A 71 10.07 -0.29 -18.81
C LYS A 71 9.31 -1.33 -19.63
N GLU A 72 9.95 -1.94 -20.62
CA GLU A 72 9.38 -2.99 -21.45
C GLU A 72 9.11 -4.28 -20.65
N LEU A 73 10.10 -4.73 -19.87
CA LEU A 73 9.96 -5.89 -18.98
C LEU A 73 8.89 -5.64 -17.93
N LEU A 74 8.88 -4.43 -17.37
CA LEU A 74 7.89 -4.05 -16.38
C LEU A 74 6.47 -4.01 -16.97
N THR A 75 6.30 -3.45 -18.17
CA THR A 75 5.03 -3.45 -18.89
C THR A 75 4.53 -4.87 -19.12
N ALA A 76 5.40 -5.78 -19.57
CA ALA A 76 5.05 -7.19 -19.77
C ALA A 76 4.60 -7.84 -18.45
N ALA A 77 5.32 -7.62 -17.34
CA ALA A 77 4.98 -8.17 -16.05
C ALA A 77 3.65 -7.64 -15.48
N LEU A 78 3.35 -6.37 -15.71
CA LEU A 78 2.08 -5.76 -15.33
C LEU A 78 0.92 -6.40 -16.11
N TRP A 79 1.07 -6.57 -17.42
CA TRP A 79 0.08 -7.27 -18.24
C TRP A 79 -0.08 -8.74 -17.85
N ASP A 80 1.00 -9.47 -17.56
CA ASP A 80 0.92 -10.85 -17.08
C ASP A 80 0.11 -10.93 -15.78
N THR A 81 0.32 -9.97 -14.86
CA THR A 81 -0.43 -9.89 -13.60
C THR A 81 -1.92 -9.65 -13.85
N LEU A 82 -2.27 -8.68 -14.69
CA LEU A 82 -3.67 -8.36 -15.01
C LEU A 82 -4.36 -9.50 -15.78
N ASN A 83 -3.68 -10.13 -16.72
CA ASN A 83 -4.21 -11.25 -17.51
C ASN A 83 -4.41 -12.51 -16.66
N SER A 84 -3.67 -12.68 -15.57
CA SER A 84 -3.91 -13.74 -14.59
C SER A 84 -5.12 -13.48 -13.67
N GLY A 85 -5.82 -12.36 -13.85
CA GLY A 85 -6.96 -11.95 -13.02
C GLY A 85 -6.58 -11.31 -11.70
N GLN A 86 -5.30 -11.01 -11.48
CA GLN A 86 -4.80 -10.34 -10.28
C GLN A 86 -4.83 -8.82 -10.45
N VAL A 87 -4.82 -8.09 -9.34
CA VAL A 87 -4.66 -6.63 -9.33
C VAL A 87 -3.18 -6.26 -9.23
N ILE A 88 -2.83 -5.06 -9.68
CA ILE A 88 -1.51 -4.48 -9.41
C ILE A 88 -1.54 -3.92 -7.98
N PRO A 89 -0.78 -4.47 -7.03
CA PRO A 89 -0.79 -4.02 -5.66
C PRO A 89 -0.32 -2.56 -5.54
N GLY A 90 -0.93 -1.79 -4.63
CA GLY A 90 -0.57 -0.39 -4.42
C GLY A 90 -1.17 0.60 -5.44
N TYR A 91 -1.96 0.12 -6.39
CA TYR A 91 -2.64 0.94 -7.40
C TYR A 91 -4.16 0.81 -7.29
N GLY A 92 -4.83 1.93 -7.55
CA GLY A 92 -6.27 2.01 -7.38
C GLY A 92 -6.70 2.44 -5.97
N HIS A 93 -7.93 2.91 -5.87
CA HIS A 93 -8.55 3.28 -4.62
C HIS A 93 -10.08 3.33 -4.76
N ALA A 94 -10.80 2.90 -3.73
CA ALA A 94 -12.25 2.90 -3.75
C ALA A 94 -12.84 4.33 -3.87
N VAL A 95 -12.23 5.30 -3.20
CA VAL A 95 -12.70 6.68 -3.09
C VAL A 95 -11.89 7.65 -3.93
N LEU A 96 -10.56 7.65 -3.82
CA LEU A 96 -9.69 8.58 -4.52
C LEU A 96 -9.77 8.39 -6.04
N ARG A 97 -9.63 9.51 -6.79
CA ARG A 97 -9.62 9.54 -8.26
C ARG A 97 -8.37 10.18 -8.83
N LYS A 98 -7.43 10.52 -7.94
CA LYS A 98 -6.09 11.06 -8.23
C LYS A 98 -5.08 10.31 -7.37
N THR A 99 -3.79 10.59 -7.57
CA THR A 99 -2.71 10.10 -6.71
C THR A 99 -3.00 10.41 -5.24
N ASP A 100 -2.80 9.42 -4.39
CA ASP A 100 -2.98 9.55 -2.94
C ASP A 100 -1.97 10.57 -2.39
N PRO A 101 -2.41 11.63 -1.67
CA PRO A 101 -1.48 12.63 -1.12
C PRO A 101 -0.47 12.04 -0.13
N ARG A 102 -0.81 10.93 0.53
CA ARG A 102 0.11 10.21 1.42
C ARG A 102 1.25 9.56 0.61
N TYR A 103 0.96 9.03 -0.57
CA TYR A 103 1.98 8.56 -1.50
C TYR A 103 2.90 9.71 -1.92
N THR A 104 2.35 10.86 -2.28
CA THR A 104 3.13 12.03 -2.66
C THR A 104 4.10 12.44 -1.56
N ALA A 105 3.64 12.52 -0.30
CA ALA A 105 4.47 12.84 0.84
C ALA A 105 5.61 11.82 1.06
N GLN A 106 5.31 10.52 0.90
CA GLN A 106 6.33 9.47 0.98
C GLN A 106 7.35 9.59 -0.15
N ARG A 107 6.90 9.85 -1.38
CA ARG A 107 7.78 10.01 -2.53
C ARG A 107 8.71 11.22 -2.37
N GLU A 108 8.20 12.35 -1.94
CA GLU A 108 9.01 13.54 -1.64
C GLU A 108 10.06 13.25 -0.57
N PHE A 109 9.68 12.55 0.48
CA PHE A 109 10.62 12.10 1.51
C PHE A 109 11.74 11.24 0.90
N CYS A 110 11.41 10.25 0.08
CA CYS A 110 12.40 9.37 -0.53
C CYS A 110 13.34 10.12 -1.46
N LEU A 111 12.81 11.01 -2.29
CA LEU A 111 13.61 11.81 -3.24
C LEU A 111 14.58 12.75 -2.51
N ASN A 112 14.21 13.27 -1.35
CA ASN A 112 15.02 14.19 -0.55
C ASN A 112 15.91 13.49 0.51
N THR A 113 15.86 12.17 0.61
CA THR A 113 16.68 11.41 1.56
C THR A 113 17.91 10.84 0.85
N PRO A 114 19.14 11.32 1.18
CA PRO A 114 20.36 10.79 0.61
C PRO A 114 20.50 9.27 0.83
N GLY A 115 20.88 8.55 -0.21
CA GLY A 115 20.99 7.09 -0.20
C GLY A 115 19.68 6.36 -0.51
N LEU A 116 18.55 6.83 0.00
CA LEU A 116 17.24 6.24 -0.34
C LEU A 116 16.84 6.55 -1.78
N ASN A 117 17.11 7.77 -2.25
CA ASN A 117 16.89 8.15 -3.65
C ASN A 117 17.74 7.36 -4.65
N GLU A 118 18.85 6.77 -4.20
CA GLU A 118 19.73 5.92 -5.00
C GLU A 118 19.43 4.41 -4.86
N ASP A 119 18.59 4.06 -3.92
CA ASP A 119 18.25 2.67 -3.62
C ASP A 119 17.62 1.96 -4.85
N PRO A 120 18.11 0.78 -5.23
CA PRO A 120 17.62 0.06 -6.42
C PRO A 120 16.12 -0.27 -6.36
N LEU A 121 15.60 -0.60 -5.18
CA LEU A 121 14.20 -0.94 -5.01
C LEU A 121 13.31 0.31 -5.13
N PHE A 122 13.77 1.45 -4.59
CA PHE A 122 13.10 2.74 -4.78
C PHE A 122 13.08 3.17 -6.25
N LYS A 123 14.20 2.98 -6.98
CA LYS A 123 14.27 3.26 -8.43
C LYS A 123 13.27 2.39 -9.20
N LEU A 124 13.17 1.12 -8.86
CA LEU A 124 12.20 0.20 -9.48
C LEU A 124 10.74 0.64 -9.20
N VAL A 125 10.40 0.95 -7.96
CA VAL A 125 9.05 1.45 -7.62
C VAL A 125 8.75 2.80 -8.30
N SER A 126 9.76 3.64 -8.49
CA SER A 126 9.62 4.87 -9.27
C SER A 126 9.35 4.58 -10.75
N MET A 127 9.96 3.56 -11.34
CA MET A 127 9.66 3.11 -12.70
C MET A 127 8.23 2.53 -12.81
N ILE A 128 7.78 1.77 -11.80
CA ILE A 128 6.39 1.27 -11.73
C ILE A 128 5.41 2.45 -11.74
N TYR A 129 5.69 3.52 -11.00
CA TYR A 129 4.88 4.74 -10.99
C TYR A 129 4.75 5.39 -12.38
N GLU A 130 5.79 5.33 -13.20
CA GLU A 130 5.76 5.88 -14.56
C GLU A 130 4.98 5.01 -15.54
N VAL A 131 4.99 3.68 -15.37
CA VAL A 131 4.44 2.72 -16.33
C VAL A 131 3.03 2.25 -15.98
N ALA A 132 2.78 1.92 -14.70
CA ALA A 132 1.55 1.27 -14.28
C ALA A 132 0.26 2.07 -14.57
N PRO A 133 0.22 3.42 -14.42
CA PRO A 133 -0.99 4.18 -14.74
C PRO A 133 -1.40 4.05 -16.21
N GLY A 134 -0.43 4.02 -17.14
CA GLY A 134 -0.68 3.79 -18.56
C GLY A 134 -1.31 2.43 -18.84
N VAL A 135 -0.69 1.37 -18.32
CA VAL A 135 -1.18 -0.02 -18.44
C VAL A 135 -2.58 -0.19 -17.84
N LEU A 136 -2.81 0.36 -16.66
CA LEU A 136 -4.13 0.27 -15.99
C LEU A 136 -5.22 1.05 -16.73
N THR A 137 -4.86 2.18 -17.35
CA THR A 137 -5.78 2.98 -18.18
C THR A 137 -6.14 2.20 -19.45
N GLU A 138 -5.16 1.60 -20.12
CA GLU A 138 -5.37 0.77 -21.32
C GLU A 138 -6.22 -0.47 -20.99
N HIS A 139 -5.95 -1.13 -19.86
CA HIS A 139 -6.74 -2.28 -19.39
C HIS A 139 -8.20 -1.92 -19.11
N GLY A 140 -8.50 -0.68 -18.70
CA GLY A 140 -9.84 -0.08 -18.65
C GLY A 140 -10.76 -0.54 -17.51
N LYS A 141 -10.33 -1.47 -16.66
CA LYS A 141 -11.17 -1.97 -15.54
C LYS A 141 -10.98 -1.20 -14.23
N THR A 142 -9.91 -0.42 -14.12
CA THR A 142 -9.56 0.32 -12.90
C THR A 142 -10.06 1.76 -12.97
N LYS A 143 -10.94 2.16 -12.04
CA LYS A 143 -11.49 3.53 -11.97
C LYS A 143 -10.44 4.57 -11.57
N ASN A 144 -9.42 4.16 -10.84
CA ASN A 144 -8.31 5.01 -10.42
C ASN A 144 -7.00 4.29 -10.72
N PRO A 145 -6.27 4.66 -11.79
CA PRO A 145 -5.00 4.01 -12.16
C PRO A 145 -3.80 4.51 -11.36
N TRP A 146 -4.00 5.47 -10.45
CA TRP A 146 -2.92 6.13 -9.73
C TRP A 146 -2.52 5.36 -8.46
N PRO A 147 -1.26 5.52 -7.99
CA PRO A 147 -0.79 4.86 -6.80
C PRO A 147 -1.49 5.37 -5.54
N ASN A 148 -1.67 4.47 -4.59
CA ASN A 148 -2.07 4.77 -3.22
C ASN A 148 -0.85 4.71 -2.27
N VAL A 149 -1.08 4.95 -0.97
CA VAL A 149 -0.01 4.99 0.04
C VAL A 149 0.80 3.70 0.12
N ASP A 150 0.20 2.55 -0.19
CA ASP A 150 0.85 1.24 -0.05
C ASP A 150 1.88 0.96 -1.14
N SER A 151 1.80 1.65 -2.28
CA SER A 151 2.71 1.44 -3.40
C SER A 151 4.17 1.75 -3.09
N GLN A 152 4.47 2.48 -2.02
CA GLN A 152 5.81 2.87 -1.64
C GLN A 152 6.17 2.61 -0.18
N SER A 153 5.18 2.48 0.71
CA SER A 153 5.42 2.36 2.15
C SER A 153 6.28 1.15 2.53
N GLY A 154 6.10 0.02 1.86
CA GLY A 154 6.90 -1.19 2.09
C GLY A 154 8.38 -1.00 1.72
N VAL A 155 8.67 -0.30 0.64
CA VAL A 155 10.05 -0.02 0.20
C VAL A 155 10.80 0.85 1.20
N ILE A 156 10.13 1.84 1.78
CA ILE A 156 10.73 2.68 2.83
C ILE A 156 11.09 1.83 4.05
N GLN A 157 10.19 0.99 4.51
CA GLN A 157 10.45 0.09 5.64
C GLN A 157 11.60 -0.86 5.35
N TRP A 158 11.63 -1.44 4.15
CA TRP A 158 12.70 -2.30 3.68
C TRP A 158 14.08 -1.61 3.68
N TYR A 159 14.16 -0.39 3.16
CA TYR A 159 15.39 0.41 3.16
C TYR A 159 15.93 0.64 4.58
N TYR A 160 15.05 0.94 5.54
CA TYR A 160 15.42 1.15 6.94
C TYR A 160 15.62 -0.16 7.73
N GLY A 161 15.70 -1.31 7.07
CA GLY A 161 16.12 -2.58 7.67
C GLY A 161 15.00 -3.42 8.25
N VAL A 162 13.72 -3.06 8.08
CA VAL A 162 12.60 -3.93 8.44
C VAL A 162 12.46 -4.98 7.33
N ARG A 163 13.07 -6.15 7.55
CA ARG A 163 13.15 -7.23 6.53
C ARG A 163 12.04 -8.24 6.64
N GLU A 164 11.41 -8.36 7.79
CA GLU A 164 10.27 -9.21 8.07
C GLU A 164 8.99 -8.55 7.55
N PHE A 165 8.84 -8.49 6.22
CA PHE A 165 7.76 -7.76 5.58
C PHE A 165 6.36 -8.35 5.88
N ASP A 166 6.27 -9.58 6.39
CA ASP A 166 5.04 -10.15 6.95
C ASP A 166 4.51 -9.34 8.16
N PHE A 167 5.38 -8.53 8.78
CA PHE A 167 4.99 -7.62 9.86
C PHE A 167 4.45 -6.26 9.40
N TYR A 168 4.52 -5.93 8.13
CA TYR A 168 4.09 -4.61 7.64
C TYR A 168 2.60 -4.35 7.87
N THR A 169 1.78 -5.38 7.73
CA THR A 169 0.35 -5.29 8.05
C THR A 169 0.12 -5.06 9.54
N VAL A 170 0.92 -5.68 10.41
CA VAL A 170 0.90 -5.44 11.87
C VAL A 170 1.28 -3.99 12.18
N LEU A 171 2.35 -3.48 11.57
CA LEU A 171 2.77 -2.07 11.73
C LEU A 171 1.68 -1.10 11.27
N PHE A 172 0.99 -1.42 10.16
CA PHE A 172 -0.17 -0.64 9.74
C PHE A 172 -1.26 -0.65 10.80
N GLY A 173 -1.62 -1.81 11.34
CA GLY A 173 -2.59 -1.93 12.43
C GLY A 173 -2.21 -1.08 13.64
N VAL A 174 -0.95 -1.18 14.10
CA VAL A 174 -0.48 -0.35 15.22
C VAL A 174 -0.66 1.15 14.94
N GLY A 175 -0.31 1.62 13.75
CA GLY A 175 -0.51 3.01 13.35
C GLY A 175 -2.00 3.40 13.32
N ARG A 176 -2.84 2.57 12.70
CA ARG A 176 -4.27 2.82 12.50
C ARG A 176 -5.07 2.81 13.82
N ALA A 177 -4.55 2.16 14.88
CA ALA A 177 -5.19 2.16 16.19
C ALA A 177 -5.51 3.58 16.68
N LEU A 178 -4.62 4.54 16.43
CA LEU A 178 -4.82 5.92 16.87
C LEU A 178 -6.10 6.53 16.30
N GLY A 179 -6.30 6.47 14.98
CA GLY A 179 -7.48 7.03 14.34
C GLY A 179 -8.77 6.28 14.70
N CYS A 180 -8.71 4.93 14.73
CA CYS A 180 -9.88 4.13 15.12
C CYS A 180 -10.29 4.40 16.56
N MET A 181 -9.35 4.47 17.50
CA MET A 181 -9.65 4.77 18.91
C MET A 181 -10.17 6.20 19.10
N ALA A 182 -9.60 7.17 18.38
CA ALA A 182 -10.12 8.54 18.40
C ALA A 182 -11.57 8.59 17.92
N ASN A 183 -11.90 7.89 16.83
CA ASN A 183 -13.27 7.87 16.29
C ASN A 183 -14.28 7.31 17.31
N ILE A 184 -14.03 6.15 17.89
CA ILE A 184 -14.96 5.52 18.84
C ILE A 184 -15.05 6.24 20.20
N THR A 185 -14.16 7.19 20.48
CA THR A 185 -14.24 8.02 21.67
C THR A 185 -15.38 9.07 21.58
N TRP A 186 -15.82 9.38 20.38
CA TRP A 186 -16.90 10.34 20.11
C TRP A 186 -18.30 9.70 19.98
N ASP A 187 -18.37 8.37 19.97
CA ASP A 187 -19.60 7.58 19.96
C ASP A 187 -20.16 7.38 21.37
#